data_1f79affdf28780c1e315bab19a61c2c4
#
_entry.id   1f79affdf28780c1e315bab19a61c2c4
#
_cell.length_a   1.000
_cell.length_b   1.000
_cell.length_c   1.000
_cell.angle_alpha   90.00
_cell.angle_beta   90.00
_cell.angle_gamma   90.00
#
_symmetry.space_group_name_H-M   'P 1'
#
loop_
_entity.id
_entity.type
_entity.pdbx_description
1 polymer ?
#
loop_
_entity_poly.entity_id
_entity_poly.type
_entity_poly.pdbx_seq_one_letter_code
_entity_poly.pdbx_strand_id
1 'polypeptide(L)'
;VLPKIMDNSPVVAQADASLPNYTPENTLPVDSTGKRIGSDFDSRMMRRCLELARRALGRTSPNPLVGAVVVKDGEIVGEGFHPRVGEPHAEVFALKAAGVGAASPEENRARGATVYVNLEPCNHYGRTPPCSEGLIAAGVAKVVVGMVDPNPLVAGGGIARLRAAGIEVLVGVEEAACQQLNEAFVHRILYKRPLGILKYAMTLDGKIATTSGHSAWVTNQHARSEVHQLRASCDAVIVGGNTVRQDNPYLTSHQVGSHNPLRVVMSRHLNLPEHAHLWQTSAAPTLVLTEVGANPNFQELLRQQGVEVVEFTSLTPDNVMAHLYERGFCSVLWECGGTLAASAIAGRAVQKILAFIAPKIIGGSNAPTPVGDLGFTTMTEALPLENVRWRVVGSDCLVEGYLPRQS
;
A
#
# COMPACT_ATOMS: atom_id res chain seq x y z
N VAL A 1 -37.04 -18.41 -31.24
CA VAL A 1 -36.81 -16.95 -31.29
C VAL A 1 -36.11 -16.58 -29.95
N LEU A 2 -34.81 -16.48 -30.01
CA LEU A 2 -33.96 -16.02 -28.87
C LEU A 2 -33.72 -14.51 -29.02
N PRO A 3 -33.75 -13.72 -27.96
CA PRO A 3 -33.45 -12.29 -28.02
C PRO A 3 -31.93 -12.05 -28.12
N LYS A 4 -31.58 -11.07 -28.94
CA LYS A 4 -30.21 -10.56 -29.14
C LYS A 4 -29.66 -10.01 -27.84
N ILE A 5 -28.48 -10.47 -27.44
CA ILE A 5 -27.64 -9.89 -26.39
C ILE A 5 -27.03 -8.60 -26.97
N MET A 6 -27.31 -7.47 -26.34
CA MET A 6 -26.66 -6.19 -26.62
C MET A 6 -25.23 -6.24 -26.09
N ASP A 7 -24.29 -5.95 -26.96
CA ASP A 7 -22.86 -5.74 -26.67
C ASP A 7 -22.70 -4.40 -25.92
N ASN A 8 -22.40 -4.49 -24.64
CA ASN A 8 -22.05 -3.35 -23.78
C ASN A 8 -20.54 -3.37 -23.52
N SER A 9 -19.76 -3.09 -24.55
CA SER A 9 -18.33 -2.77 -24.38
C SER A 9 -18.21 -1.39 -23.71
N PRO A 10 -17.53 -1.26 -22.57
CA PRO A 10 -17.29 0.06 -21.99
C PRO A 10 -16.23 0.80 -22.82
N VAL A 11 -16.58 2.00 -23.27
CA VAL A 11 -15.65 2.98 -23.83
C VAL A 11 -14.63 3.33 -22.76
N VAL A 12 -13.39 2.88 -22.96
CA VAL A 12 -12.25 3.27 -22.12
C VAL A 12 -11.89 4.71 -22.49
N ALA A 13 -12.33 5.67 -21.67
CA ALA A 13 -11.82 7.03 -21.72
C ALA A 13 -10.36 7.00 -21.24
N GLN A 14 -9.43 7.34 -22.13
CA GLN A 14 -8.03 7.59 -21.80
C GLN A 14 -7.96 8.81 -20.88
N ALA A 15 -7.76 8.61 -19.60
CA ALA A 15 -7.37 9.64 -18.67
C ALA A 15 -5.85 9.79 -18.74
N ASP A 16 -5.38 10.87 -19.33
CA ASP A 16 -3.98 11.31 -19.30
C ASP A 16 -3.67 11.81 -17.87
N ALA A 17 -3.33 10.90 -16.98
CA ALA A 17 -2.98 11.20 -15.59
C ALA A 17 -1.45 11.10 -15.43
N SER A 18 -0.75 12.15 -15.86
CA SER A 18 0.64 12.38 -15.47
C SER A 18 0.71 12.69 -13.98
N LEU A 19 1.13 11.70 -13.16
CA LEU A 19 1.57 12.00 -11.80
C LEU A 19 2.85 12.82 -11.86
N PRO A 20 3.04 13.86 -11.03
CA PRO A 20 4.25 14.67 -11.06
C PRO A 20 5.48 13.82 -10.72
N ASN A 21 6.57 14.06 -11.44
CA ASN A 21 7.88 13.45 -11.20
C ASN A 21 8.33 13.75 -9.77
N TYR A 22 8.58 12.69 -8.99
CA TYR A 22 9.07 12.79 -7.62
C TYR A 22 10.60 12.81 -7.58
N THR A 23 11.19 13.92 -7.13
CA THR A 23 12.61 14.03 -6.77
C THR A 23 12.75 14.15 -5.26
N PRO A 24 13.55 13.28 -4.60
CA PRO A 24 13.76 13.34 -3.17
C PRO A 24 14.98 14.22 -2.83
N GLU A 25 14.78 15.48 -2.73
CA GLU A 25 15.69 16.34 -1.97
C GLU A 25 14.87 17.14 -0.97
N ASN A 26 15.50 17.50 0.15
CA ASN A 26 14.96 18.23 1.32
C ASN A 26 14.41 19.63 0.97
N THR A 27 13.81 19.79 -0.21
CA THR A 27 13.16 20.98 -0.67
C THR A 27 11.71 20.95 -0.24
N LEU A 28 11.30 21.94 0.55
CA LEU A 28 9.92 22.22 0.89
C LEU A 28 9.07 22.29 -0.40
N PRO A 29 7.83 21.83 -0.38
CA PRO A 29 6.98 21.82 -1.55
C PRO A 29 6.88 23.23 -2.14
N VAL A 30 7.16 23.32 -3.43
CA VAL A 30 7.05 24.56 -4.21
C VAL A 30 5.92 24.39 -5.22
N ASP A 31 5.18 25.45 -5.48
CA ASP A 31 4.19 25.48 -6.56
C ASP A 31 4.89 25.47 -7.94
N SER A 32 4.12 25.45 -9.00
CA SER A 32 4.60 25.49 -10.39
C SER A 32 5.48 26.72 -10.71
N THR A 33 5.55 27.71 -9.81
CA THR A 33 6.39 28.92 -9.93
C THR A 33 7.66 28.86 -9.09
N GLY A 34 7.90 27.75 -8.35
CA GLY A 34 9.05 27.61 -7.43
C GLY A 34 8.84 28.25 -6.06
N LYS A 35 7.62 28.73 -5.74
CA LYS A 35 7.29 29.36 -4.45
C LYS A 35 6.88 28.30 -3.44
N ARG A 36 7.38 28.41 -2.21
CA ARG A 36 7.03 27.53 -1.07
C ARG A 36 5.53 27.50 -0.81
N ILE A 37 4.97 26.30 -0.68
CA ILE A 37 3.58 26.10 -0.26
C ILE A 37 3.56 25.95 1.27
N GLY A 38 2.98 26.90 1.97
CA GLY A 38 2.90 26.93 3.43
C GLY A 38 4.18 27.42 4.12
N SER A 39 4.10 27.53 5.43
CA SER A 39 5.20 27.90 6.32
C SER A 39 5.94 26.67 6.86
N ASP A 40 7.09 26.88 7.51
CA ASP A 40 7.80 25.82 8.22
C ASP A 40 6.92 25.22 9.36
N PHE A 41 6.03 26.03 9.94
CA PHE A 41 5.06 25.56 10.92
C PHE A 41 4.02 24.63 10.27
N ASP A 42 3.47 25.02 9.11
CA ASP A 42 2.50 24.17 8.37
C ASP A 42 3.12 22.83 8.01
N SER A 43 4.38 22.81 7.55
CA SER A 43 5.12 21.59 7.26
C SER A 43 5.30 20.70 8.49
N ARG A 44 5.63 21.28 9.67
CA ARG A 44 5.73 20.49 10.91
C ARG A 44 4.40 19.86 11.31
N MET A 45 3.30 20.61 11.22
CA MET A 45 1.97 20.11 11.56
C MET A 45 1.50 19.04 10.57
N MET A 46 1.80 19.20 9.28
CA MET A 46 1.49 18.15 8.30
C MET A 46 2.31 16.89 8.51
N ARG A 47 3.59 17.00 8.86
CA ARG A 47 4.42 15.83 9.25
C ARG A 47 3.84 15.13 10.48
N ARG A 48 3.29 15.90 11.43
CA ARG A 48 2.57 15.32 12.58
C ARG A 48 1.32 14.53 12.14
N CYS A 49 0.55 15.04 11.17
CA CYS A 49 -0.55 14.29 10.56
C CYS A 49 -0.07 12.96 9.94
N LEU A 50 1.05 12.99 9.23
CA LEU A 50 1.64 11.77 8.63
C LEU A 50 2.11 10.76 9.70
N GLU A 51 2.69 11.22 10.82
CA GLU A 51 3.05 10.35 11.95
C GLU A 51 1.84 9.67 12.58
N LEU A 52 0.75 10.42 12.79
CA LEU A 52 -0.51 9.89 13.31
C LEU A 52 -1.11 8.86 12.34
N ALA A 53 -1.16 9.17 11.06
CA ALA A 53 -1.68 8.28 10.02
C ALA A 53 -0.92 6.95 9.96
N ARG A 54 0.42 6.97 10.11
CA ARG A 54 1.26 5.75 10.14
C ARG A 54 0.90 4.77 11.25
N ARG A 55 0.25 5.22 12.33
CA ARG A 55 -0.22 4.33 13.41
C ARG A 55 -1.27 3.32 12.94
N ALA A 56 -1.90 3.56 11.80
CA ALA A 56 -2.93 2.71 11.22
C ALA A 56 -2.44 1.82 10.06
N LEU A 57 -1.14 1.80 9.77
CA LEU A 57 -0.57 0.96 8.70
C LEU A 57 -1.08 -0.50 8.77
N GLY A 58 -1.49 -1.04 7.62
CA GLY A 58 -2.01 -2.40 7.46
C GLY A 58 -3.46 -2.61 7.95
N ARG A 59 -4.20 -1.57 8.41
CA ARG A 59 -5.51 -1.74 9.03
C ARG A 59 -6.66 -0.95 8.39
N THR A 60 -6.37 -0.05 7.48
CA THR A 60 -7.38 0.87 6.93
C THR A 60 -7.98 0.44 5.60
N SER A 61 -7.37 -0.50 4.88
CA SER A 61 -7.83 -0.89 3.55
C SER A 61 -9.32 -1.28 3.53
N PRO A 62 -10.09 -0.80 2.55
CA PRO A 62 -9.68 -0.03 1.38
C PRO A 62 -9.56 1.49 1.59
N ASN A 63 -9.69 1.99 2.83
CA ASN A 63 -9.60 3.42 3.16
C ASN A 63 -8.15 3.91 3.18
N PRO A 64 -7.91 5.22 2.95
CA PRO A 64 -6.59 5.82 3.05
C PRO A 64 -6.09 5.92 4.50
N LEU A 65 -4.78 6.13 4.63
CA LEU A 65 -4.13 6.49 5.89
C LEU A 65 -4.29 8.00 6.11
N VAL A 66 -5.08 8.37 7.11
CA VAL A 66 -5.38 9.79 7.41
C VAL A 66 -5.06 10.11 8.86
N GLY A 67 -4.39 11.24 9.06
CA GLY A 67 -4.16 11.88 10.34
C GLY A 67 -4.57 13.34 10.28
N ALA A 68 -5.06 13.86 11.39
CA ALA A 68 -5.50 15.26 11.50
C ALA A 68 -5.00 15.89 12.80
N VAL A 69 -4.68 17.18 12.74
CA VAL A 69 -4.20 17.98 13.86
C VAL A 69 -4.96 19.31 13.90
N VAL A 70 -5.48 19.68 15.07
CA VAL A 70 -6.15 20.96 15.31
C VAL A 70 -5.21 21.86 16.08
N VAL A 71 -4.97 23.07 15.57
CA VAL A 71 -4.05 24.05 16.15
C VAL A 71 -4.80 25.34 16.46
N LYS A 72 -4.69 25.82 17.69
CA LYS A 72 -5.22 27.10 18.15
C LYS A 72 -4.11 27.91 18.79
N ASP A 73 -3.94 29.17 18.38
CA ASP A 73 -2.96 30.11 18.94
C ASP A 73 -1.51 29.53 18.98
N GLY A 74 -1.16 28.74 17.94
CA GLY A 74 0.17 28.09 17.82
C GLY A 74 0.34 26.78 18.59
N GLU A 75 -0.67 26.35 19.36
CA GLU A 75 -0.65 25.11 20.15
C GLU A 75 -1.53 24.02 19.53
N ILE A 76 -1.10 22.77 19.63
CA ILE A 76 -1.92 21.61 19.26
C ILE A 76 -2.99 21.41 20.34
N VAL A 77 -4.26 21.51 19.95
CA VAL A 77 -5.40 21.36 20.85
C VAL A 77 -6.20 20.08 20.63
N GLY A 78 -5.93 19.38 19.52
CA GLY A 78 -6.54 18.09 19.22
C GLY A 78 -5.77 17.33 18.15
N GLU A 79 -5.75 16.02 18.27
CA GLU A 79 -5.10 15.11 17.30
C GLU A 79 -5.98 13.88 17.09
N GLY A 80 -5.93 13.34 15.89
CA GLY A 80 -6.66 12.13 15.52
C GLY A 80 -6.08 11.44 14.31
N PHE A 81 -6.41 10.18 14.16
CA PHE A 81 -6.12 9.41 12.93
C PHE A 81 -7.24 8.41 12.69
N HIS A 82 -7.39 7.96 11.45
CA HIS A 82 -8.32 6.89 11.09
C HIS A 82 -7.73 5.53 11.48
N PRO A 83 -8.24 4.84 12.53
CA PRO A 83 -7.54 3.68 13.09
C PRO A 83 -7.73 2.41 12.27
N ARG A 84 -8.91 2.24 11.63
CA ARG A 84 -9.26 1.07 10.81
C ARG A 84 -10.59 1.31 10.08
N VAL A 85 -10.84 0.49 9.06
CA VAL A 85 -12.11 0.51 8.33
C VAL A 85 -13.32 0.36 9.28
N GLY A 86 -14.35 1.18 9.06
CA GLY A 86 -15.57 1.19 9.87
C GLY A 86 -15.56 2.12 11.08
N GLU A 87 -14.39 2.59 11.51
CA GLU A 87 -14.25 3.61 12.56
C GLU A 87 -14.37 5.04 11.97
N PRO A 88 -14.56 6.09 12.81
CA PRO A 88 -14.59 7.47 12.37
C PRO A 88 -13.32 7.92 11.65
N HIS A 89 -13.44 8.96 10.83
CA HIS A 89 -12.29 9.56 10.16
C HIS A 89 -11.42 10.36 11.12
N ALA A 90 -10.20 10.68 10.71
CA ALA A 90 -9.19 11.36 11.52
C ALA A 90 -9.67 12.70 12.06
N GLU A 91 -10.37 13.47 11.23
CA GLU A 91 -10.90 14.79 11.57
C GLU A 91 -11.91 14.70 12.73
N VAL A 92 -12.74 13.66 12.77
CA VAL A 92 -13.71 13.45 13.86
C VAL A 92 -13.00 13.27 15.19
N PHE A 93 -11.94 12.45 15.23
CA PHE A 93 -11.13 12.24 16.43
C PHE A 93 -10.40 13.52 16.84
N ALA A 94 -9.79 14.23 15.90
CA ALA A 94 -9.08 15.47 16.17
C ALA A 94 -10.00 16.57 16.69
N LEU A 95 -11.19 16.75 16.07
CA LEU A 95 -12.20 17.72 16.52
C LEU A 95 -12.73 17.36 17.92
N LYS A 96 -13.02 16.09 18.18
CA LYS A 96 -13.46 15.62 19.51
C LYS A 96 -12.39 15.90 20.57
N ALA A 97 -11.12 15.63 20.27
CA ALA A 97 -10.00 15.93 21.16
C ALA A 97 -9.83 17.44 21.42
N ALA A 98 -10.23 18.29 20.45
CA ALA A 98 -10.27 19.73 20.58
C ALA A 98 -11.53 20.27 21.29
N GLY A 99 -12.37 19.39 21.86
CA GLY A 99 -13.56 19.77 22.64
C GLY A 99 -14.84 19.97 21.82
N VAL A 100 -14.86 19.57 20.56
CA VAL A 100 -16.12 19.62 19.77
C VAL A 100 -17.10 18.58 20.33
N GLY A 101 -18.32 19.04 20.68
CA GLY A 101 -19.35 18.22 21.35
C GLY A 101 -19.23 18.16 22.86
N ALA A 102 -18.35 18.96 23.49
CA ALA A 102 -18.29 19.15 24.94
C ALA A 102 -19.55 19.87 25.46
N ALA A 103 -19.80 19.77 26.76
CA ALA A 103 -20.99 20.33 27.41
C ALA A 103 -21.00 21.87 27.37
N SER A 104 -19.82 22.49 27.42
CA SER A 104 -19.65 23.96 27.36
C SER A 104 -19.12 24.39 26.00
N PRO A 105 -19.72 25.47 25.39
CA PRO A 105 -19.19 26.05 24.15
C PRO A 105 -17.75 26.59 24.26
N GLU A 106 -17.33 27.00 25.48
CA GLU A 106 -15.97 27.47 25.75
C GLU A 106 -14.93 26.36 25.63
N GLU A 107 -15.35 25.11 25.83
CA GLU A 107 -14.48 23.92 25.66
C GLU A 107 -14.19 23.61 24.18
N ASN A 108 -14.96 24.18 23.25
CA ASN A 108 -14.73 24.01 21.80
C ASN A 108 -13.53 24.85 21.34
N ARG A 109 -12.33 24.31 21.51
CA ARG A 109 -11.08 24.94 21.07
C ARG A 109 -10.87 24.86 19.54
N ALA A 110 -11.70 24.10 18.80
CA ALA A 110 -11.67 24.05 17.36
C ALA A 110 -12.24 25.32 16.71
N ARG A 111 -13.09 26.09 17.41
CA ARG A 111 -13.65 27.33 16.88
C ARG A 111 -12.54 28.35 16.60
N GLY A 112 -12.45 28.79 15.33
CA GLY A 112 -11.42 29.71 14.82
C GLY A 112 -10.01 29.12 14.80
N ALA A 113 -9.86 27.78 14.95
CA ALA A 113 -8.59 27.08 14.85
C ALA A 113 -8.20 26.78 13.39
N THR A 114 -6.95 26.36 13.18
CA THR A 114 -6.47 25.78 11.91
C THR A 114 -6.45 24.26 12.05
N VAL A 115 -7.03 23.56 11.08
CA VAL A 115 -7.00 22.09 10.99
C VAL A 115 -6.05 21.65 9.89
N TYR A 116 -5.13 20.76 10.20
CA TYR A 116 -4.24 20.10 9.26
C TYR A 116 -4.72 18.67 9.01
N VAL A 117 -4.72 18.24 7.76
CA VAL A 117 -5.09 16.87 7.35
C VAL A 117 -4.29 16.48 6.11
N ASN A 118 -3.72 15.28 6.11
CA ASN A 118 -2.85 14.85 5.02
C ASN A 118 -3.58 14.45 3.72
N LEU A 119 -4.92 14.36 3.75
CA LEU A 119 -5.77 14.08 2.59
C LEU A 119 -7.00 15.00 2.64
N GLU A 120 -7.51 15.39 1.47
CA GLU A 120 -8.73 16.18 1.33
C GLU A 120 -9.89 15.62 2.17
N PRO A 121 -10.56 16.44 3.03
CA PRO A 121 -11.72 16.03 3.80
C PRO A 121 -12.86 15.58 2.88
N CYS A 122 -13.46 14.44 3.18
CA CYS A 122 -14.54 13.88 2.37
C CYS A 122 -15.77 14.81 2.34
N ASN A 123 -16.49 14.82 1.19
CA ASN A 123 -17.68 15.63 0.96
C ASN A 123 -18.89 14.82 0.47
N HIS A 124 -18.92 13.52 0.76
CA HIS A 124 -20.05 12.65 0.42
C HIS A 124 -20.64 12.04 1.69
N TYR A 125 -21.94 11.86 1.71
CA TYR A 125 -22.63 11.14 2.78
C TYR A 125 -22.38 9.65 2.64
N GLY A 126 -21.73 9.09 3.65
CA GLY A 126 -21.56 7.65 3.81
C GLY A 126 -22.38 7.14 5.00
N ARG A 127 -21.75 6.36 5.87
CA ARG A 127 -22.34 5.95 7.16
C ARG A 127 -22.41 7.12 8.17
N THR A 128 -21.59 8.12 7.98
CA THR A 128 -21.51 9.34 8.80
C THR A 128 -21.59 10.57 7.88
N PRO A 129 -21.95 11.73 8.43
CA PRO A 129 -21.86 12.99 7.67
C PRO A 129 -20.44 13.24 7.17
N PRO A 130 -20.27 13.99 6.05
CA PRO A 130 -18.96 14.34 5.51
C PRO A 130 -18.08 15.09 6.51
N CYS A 131 -16.77 14.85 6.47
CA CYS A 131 -15.81 15.58 7.33
C CYS A 131 -15.82 17.09 7.05
N SER A 132 -16.05 17.51 5.79
CA SER A 132 -16.23 18.92 5.42
C SER A 132 -17.34 19.60 6.22
N GLU A 133 -18.51 18.95 6.39
CA GLU A 133 -19.61 19.47 7.21
C GLU A 133 -19.24 19.51 8.69
N GLY A 134 -18.53 18.50 9.19
CA GLY A 134 -18.04 18.48 10.58
C GLY A 134 -17.08 19.65 10.88
N LEU A 135 -16.16 19.95 9.97
CA LEU A 135 -15.25 21.09 10.06
C LEU A 135 -15.98 22.43 10.03
N ILE A 136 -16.98 22.58 9.15
CA ILE A 136 -17.84 23.78 9.06
C ILE A 136 -18.61 23.98 10.38
N ALA A 137 -19.26 22.92 10.87
CA ALA A 137 -20.02 22.98 12.11
C ALA A 137 -19.16 23.27 13.34
N ALA A 138 -17.90 22.81 13.36
CA ALA A 138 -16.94 23.12 14.42
C ALA A 138 -16.51 24.59 14.41
N GLY A 139 -16.72 25.32 13.33
CA GLY A 139 -16.39 26.73 13.17
C GLY A 139 -14.89 26.98 13.03
N VAL A 140 -14.16 26.09 12.36
CA VAL A 140 -12.72 26.27 12.09
C VAL A 140 -12.48 27.45 11.15
N ALA A 141 -11.37 28.16 11.30
CA ALA A 141 -11.05 29.32 10.46
C ALA A 141 -10.27 28.92 9.21
N LYS A 142 -9.43 27.87 9.30
CA LYS A 142 -8.54 27.46 8.22
C LYS A 142 -8.39 25.94 8.18
N VAL A 143 -8.28 25.37 6.97
CA VAL A 143 -7.92 23.96 6.74
C VAL A 143 -6.69 23.90 5.85
N VAL A 144 -5.68 23.16 6.28
CA VAL A 144 -4.47 22.88 5.52
C VAL A 144 -4.50 21.42 5.08
N VAL A 145 -4.53 21.21 3.77
CA VAL A 145 -4.67 19.89 3.13
C VAL A 145 -3.34 19.47 2.53
N GLY A 146 -2.89 18.25 2.83
CA GLY A 146 -1.66 17.70 2.27
C GLY A 146 -1.79 17.38 0.78
N MET A 147 -2.76 16.57 0.41
CA MET A 147 -3.02 16.19 -0.98
C MET A 147 -4.52 16.18 -1.28
N VAL A 148 -4.87 16.40 -2.54
CA VAL A 148 -6.25 16.27 -3.06
C VAL A 148 -6.62 14.79 -3.13
N ASP A 149 -7.90 14.45 -3.00
CA ASP A 149 -8.37 13.08 -3.16
C ASP A 149 -8.06 12.58 -4.59
N PRO A 150 -7.42 11.41 -4.76
CA PRO A 150 -7.06 10.88 -6.07
C PRO A 150 -8.26 10.46 -6.93
N ASN A 151 -9.46 10.33 -6.34
CA ASN A 151 -10.66 9.92 -7.06
C ASN A 151 -11.23 11.12 -7.86
N PRO A 152 -11.21 11.09 -9.21
CA PRO A 152 -11.69 12.21 -10.03
C PRO A 152 -13.16 12.60 -9.77
N LEU A 153 -13.97 11.69 -9.22
CA LEU A 153 -15.38 11.93 -8.92
C LEU A 153 -15.60 12.75 -7.63
N VAL A 154 -14.59 12.84 -6.77
CA VAL A 154 -14.66 13.53 -5.47
C VAL A 154 -13.60 14.61 -5.30
N ALA A 155 -12.55 14.57 -6.11
CA ALA A 155 -11.42 15.49 -6.09
C ALA A 155 -11.88 16.97 -6.10
N GLY A 156 -11.40 17.72 -5.13
CA GLY A 156 -11.72 19.16 -4.98
C GLY A 156 -13.08 19.46 -4.37
N GLY A 157 -13.96 18.47 -4.18
CA GLY A 157 -15.31 18.66 -3.67
C GLY A 157 -15.36 19.12 -2.21
N GLY A 158 -14.51 18.52 -1.36
CA GLY A 158 -14.35 18.91 0.05
C GLY A 158 -13.73 20.30 0.19
N ILE A 159 -12.69 20.58 -0.58
CA ILE A 159 -12.01 21.88 -0.66
C ILE A 159 -12.98 22.98 -1.09
N ALA A 160 -13.74 22.73 -2.17
CA ALA A 160 -14.72 23.70 -2.67
C ALA A 160 -15.84 23.97 -1.64
N ARG A 161 -16.32 22.95 -0.96
CA ARG A 161 -17.34 23.06 0.09
C ARG A 161 -16.86 23.88 1.29
N LEU A 162 -15.63 23.67 1.74
CA LEU A 162 -15.02 24.46 2.83
C LEU A 162 -14.86 25.92 2.43
N ARG A 163 -14.35 26.21 1.23
CA ARG A 163 -14.19 27.57 0.70
C ARG A 163 -15.54 28.30 0.56
N ALA A 164 -16.58 27.59 0.09
CA ALA A 164 -17.92 28.13 -0.02
C ALA A 164 -18.55 28.48 1.35
N ALA A 165 -18.10 27.85 2.43
CA ALA A 165 -18.48 28.19 3.80
C ALA A 165 -17.62 29.29 4.44
N GLY A 166 -16.72 29.94 3.67
CA GLY A 166 -15.87 31.04 4.13
C GLY A 166 -14.59 30.56 4.89
N ILE A 167 -14.27 29.29 4.84
CA ILE A 167 -13.06 28.73 5.49
C ILE A 167 -11.87 28.93 4.54
N GLU A 168 -10.75 29.44 5.04
CA GLU A 168 -9.50 29.49 4.29
C GLU A 168 -8.98 28.07 4.04
N VAL A 169 -8.63 27.72 2.79
CA VAL A 169 -8.08 26.40 2.47
C VAL A 169 -6.77 26.53 1.71
N LEU A 170 -5.69 26.04 2.34
CA LEU A 170 -4.35 25.88 1.77
C LEU A 170 -4.16 24.40 1.38
N VAL A 171 -3.67 24.14 0.15
CA VAL A 171 -3.51 22.78 -0.38
C VAL A 171 -2.06 22.56 -0.81
N GLY A 172 -1.55 21.33 -0.66
CA GLY A 172 -0.24 20.90 -1.18
C GLY A 172 0.90 20.96 -0.17
N VAL A 173 0.62 21.18 1.11
CA VAL A 173 1.68 21.16 2.15
C VAL A 173 2.15 19.72 2.37
N GLU A 174 3.46 19.45 2.16
CA GLU A 174 4.08 18.12 2.22
C GLU A 174 3.38 17.11 1.27
N GLU A 175 2.91 17.57 0.12
CA GLU A 175 2.09 16.77 -0.82
C GLU A 175 2.77 15.47 -1.22
N ALA A 176 4.06 15.52 -1.60
CA ALA A 176 4.81 14.33 -1.99
C ALA A 176 4.88 13.27 -0.87
N ALA A 177 5.05 13.70 0.38
CA ALA A 177 5.04 12.80 1.53
C ALA A 177 3.65 12.22 1.81
N CYS A 178 2.59 13.01 1.59
CA CYS A 178 1.20 12.57 1.71
C CYS A 178 0.85 11.52 0.64
N GLN A 179 1.25 11.77 -0.62
CA GLN A 179 1.09 10.83 -1.73
C GLN A 179 1.88 9.55 -1.50
N GLN A 180 3.13 9.63 -1.03
CA GLN A 180 3.97 8.48 -0.73
C GLN A 180 3.38 7.61 0.39
N LEU A 181 2.83 8.21 1.45
CA LEU A 181 2.18 7.46 2.53
C LEU A 181 0.95 6.71 2.01
N ASN A 182 0.21 7.30 1.10
CA ASN A 182 -1.02 6.77 0.53
C ASN A 182 -0.83 6.13 -0.85
N GLU A 183 0.42 5.79 -1.27
CA GLU A 183 0.70 5.29 -2.63
C GLU A 183 -0.17 4.09 -3.03
N ALA A 184 -0.42 3.17 -2.10
CA ALA A 184 -1.26 1.99 -2.34
C ALA A 184 -2.74 2.37 -2.54
N PHE A 185 -3.27 3.28 -1.74
CA PHE A 185 -4.62 3.81 -1.89
C PHE A 185 -4.77 4.55 -3.23
N VAL A 186 -3.83 5.47 -3.55
CA VAL A 186 -3.81 6.21 -4.81
C VAL A 186 -3.79 5.25 -6.00
N HIS A 187 -2.90 4.25 -5.97
CA HIS A 187 -2.79 3.23 -7.02
C HIS A 187 -4.12 2.47 -7.20
N ARG A 188 -4.72 2.00 -6.10
CA ARG A 188 -6.01 1.31 -6.13
C ARG A 188 -7.11 2.16 -6.77
N ILE A 189 -7.20 3.43 -6.43
CA ILE A 189 -8.24 4.34 -6.96
C ILE A 189 -8.05 4.57 -8.46
N LEU A 190 -6.83 4.87 -8.89
CA LEU A 190 -6.54 5.24 -10.28
C LEU A 190 -6.55 4.03 -11.23
N TYR A 191 -6.01 2.89 -10.79
CA TYR A 191 -5.78 1.75 -11.68
C TYR A 191 -6.73 0.56 -11.44
N LYS A 192 -7.62 0.65 -10.44
CA LYS A 192 -8.56 -0.43 -10.06
C LYS A 192 -7.84 -1.75 -9.77
N ARG A 193 -6.66 -1.66 -9.14
CA ARG A 193 -5.78 -2.78 -8.77
C ARG A 193 -5.02 -2.43 -7.49
N PRO A 194 -4.66 -3.42 -6.65
CA PRO A 194 -3.72 -3.19 -5.56
C PRO A 194 -2.34 -2.79 -6.09
N LEU A 195 -1.59 -2.03 -5.32
CA LEU A 195 -0.18 -1.79 -5.57
C LEU A 195 0.61 -3.07 -5.32
N GLY A 196 1.26 -3.61 -6.35
CA GLY A 196 2.14 -4.76 -6.25
C GLY A 196 3.57 -4.34 -5.91
N ILE A 197 4.10 -4.88 -4.82
CA ILE A 197 5.46 -4.64 -4.33
C ILE A 197 6.22 -5.96 -4.41
N LEU A 198 7.24 -6.06 -5.26
CA LEU A 198 8.12 -7.23 -5.29
C LEU A 198 9.30 -7.02 -4.37
N LYS A 199 9.43 -7.86 -3.37
CA LYS A 199 10.57 -7.89 -2.47
C LYS A 199 11.39 -9.15 -2.69
N TYR A 200 12.71 -8.98 -2.82
CA TYR A 200 13.64 -10.09 -2.78
C TYR A 200 14.92 -9.75 -1.99
N ALA A 201 15.62 -10.78 -1.58
CA ALA A 201 16.92 -10.68 -0.95
C ALA A 201 17.93 -11.51 -1.76
N MET A 202 19.05 -10.90 -2.13
CA MET A 202 20.08 -11.56 -2.95
C MET A 202 21.48 -11.29 -2.43
N THR A 203 22.41 -12.12 -2.83
CA THR A 203 23.85 -11.90 -2.69
C THR A 203 24.34 -10.83 -3.67
N LEU A 204 25.55 -10.30 -3.50
CA LEU A 204 26.15 -9.30 -4.38
C LEU A 204 26.29 -9.83 -5.83
N ASP A 205 26.49 -11.14 -6.00
CA ASP A 205 26.54 -11.82 -7.29
C ASP A 205 25.13 -12.29 -7.80
N GLY A 206 24.04 -11.73 -7.24
CA GLY A 206 22.68 -11.86 -7.76
C GLY A 206 21.99 -13.20 -7.49
N LYS A 207 22.33 -13.91 -6.39
CA LYS A 207 21.75 -15.22 -6.06
C LYS A 207 20.82 -15.13 -4.85
N ILE A 208 19.66 -15.84 -4.92
CA ILE A 208 18.70 -15.91 -3.81
C ILE A 208 18.83 -17.20 -2.99
N ALA A 209 19.54 -18.18 -3.50
CA ALA A 209 19.86 -19.45 -2.83
C ALA A 209 21.08 -20.11 -3.46
N THR A 210 21.62 -21.15 -2.81
CA THR A 210 22.65 -22.04 -3.40
C THR A 210 22.06 -22.89 -4.53
N THR A 211 22.90 -23.59 -5.28
CA THR A 211 22.46 -24.56 -6.30
C THR A 211 21.65 -25.73 -5.70
N SER A 212 21.82 -26.03 -4.41
CA SER A 212 21.03 -27.03 -3.68
C SER A 212 19.70 -26.48 -3.14
N GLY A 213 19.41 -25.17 -3.34
CA GLY A 213 18.19 -24.54 -2.87
C GLY A 213 18.24 -23.95 -1.45
N HIS A 214 19.38 -24.02 -0.76
CA HIS A 214 19.51 -23.44 0.57
C HIS A 214 19.51 -21.91 0.49
N SER A 215 18.49 -21.28 1.09
CA SER A 215 18.19 -19.82 1.02
C SER A 215 18.30 -19.12 2.38
N ALA A 216 18.61 -19.84 3.46
CA ALA A 216 18.62 -19.27 4.80
C ALA A 216 19.75 -18.25 4.99
N TRP A 217 19.38 -17.11 5.59
CA TRP A 217 20.28 -16.05 6.05
C TRP A 217 21.08 -15.35 4.92
N VAL A 218 20.44 -15.09 3.78
CA VAL A 218 21.02 -14.24 2.73
C VAL A 218 21.33 -12.87 3.32
N THR A 219 20.36 -12.20 3.92
CA THR A 219 20.47 -10.85 4.50
C THR A 219 20.65 -10.87 6.03
N ASN A 220 21.08 -9.72 6.58
CA ASN A 220 21.28 -9.49 8.01
C ASN A 220 19.96 -9.35 8.79
N GLN A 221 20.04 -9.25 10.11
CA GLN A 221 18.87 -9.16 10.99
C GLN A 221 18.09 -7.84 10.80
N HIS A 222 18.76 -6.72 10.55
CA HIS A 222 18.09 -5.42 10.33
C HIS A 222 17.23 -5.46 9.05
N ALA A 223 17.78 -6.01 7.96
CA ALA A 223 17.02 -6.21 6.72
C ALA A 223 15.79 -7.10 6.93
N ARG A 224 15.93 -8.20 7.70
CA ARG A 224 14.77 -9.05 8.03
C ARG A 224 13.72 -8.32 8.87
N SER A 225 14.14 -7.47 9.83
CA SER A 225 13.21 -6.65 10.62
C SER A 225 12.42 -5.70 9.73
N GLU A 226 13.05 -5.09 8.71
CA GLU A 226 12.33 -4.25 7.75
C GLU A 226 11.33 -5.05 6.90
N VAL A 227 11.67 -6.27 6.51
CA VAL A 227 10.72 -7.16 5.81
C VAL A 227 9.51 -7.49 6.69
N HIS A 228 9.72 -7.68 8.00
CA HIS A 228 8.61 -7.90 8.93
C HIS A 228 7.72 -6.66 9.06
N GLN A 229 8.29 -5.45 9.09
CA GLN A 229 7.53 -4.19 9.04
C GLN A 229 6.77 -4.04 7.73
N LEU A 230 7.39 -4.39 6.61
CA LEU A 230 6.75 -4.36 5.29
C LEU A 230 5.54 -5.31 5.24
N ARG A 231 5.66 -6.54 5.76
CA ARG A 231 4.52 -7.46 5.89
C ARG A 231 3.41 -6.88 6.76
N ALA A 232 3.75 -6.25 7.89
CA ALA A 232 2.78 -5.62 8.77
C ALA A 232 2.06 -4.43 8.12
N SER A 233 2.62 -3.83 7.07
CA SER A 233 2.05 -2.68 6.36
C SER A 233 1.26 -3.05 5.11
N CYS A 234 1.39 -4.29 4.60
CA CYS A 234 0.68 -4.75 3.41
C CYS A 234 -0.59 -5.53 3.77
N ASP A 235 -1.57 -5.53 2.86
CA ASP A 235 -2.83 -6.27 3.05
C ASP A 235 -2.66 -7.76 2.80
N ALA A 236 -1.81 -8.13 1.85
CA ALA A 236 -1.50 -9.52 1.52
C ALA A 236 -0.02 -9.73 1.22
N VAL A 237 0.47 -10.96 1.47
CA VAL A 237 1.78 -11.44 1.03
C VAL A 237 1.59 -12.70 0.17
N ILE A 238 2.19 -12.70 -1.02
CA ILE A 238 2.04 -13.79 -2.01
C ILE A 238 3.35 -14.57 -2.14
N VAL A 239 3.21 -15.90 -2.12
CA VAL A 239 4.29 -16.84 -2.45
C VAL A 239 3.83 -17.86 -3.49
N GLY A 240 4.78 -18.44 -4.20
CA GLY A 240 4.53 -19.59 -5.07
C GLY A 240 4.66 -20.93 -4.35
N GLY A 241 4.08 -21.99 -4.90
CA GLY A 241 4.15 -23.33 -4.32
C GLY A 241 5.58 -23.84 -4.10
N ASN A 242 6.55 -23.42 -4.92
CA ASN A 242 7.95 -23.81 -4.72
C ASN A 242 8.54 -23.26 -3.42
N THR A 243 8.24 -22.00 -3.08
CA THR A 243 8.64 -21.37 -1.82
C THR A 243 8.04 -22.13 -0.62
N VAL A 244 6.79 -22.58 -0.72
CA VAL A 244 6.17 -23.41 0.33
C VAL A 244 6.92 -24.72 0.53
N ARG A 245 7.29 -25.41 -0.55
CA ARG A 245 8.01 -26.70 -0.49
C ARG A 245 9.44 -26.58 0.05
N GLN A 246 10.14 -25.50 -0.33
CA GLN A 246 11.58 -25.35 -0.02
C GLN A 246 11.80 -24.69 1.34
N ASP A 247 11.05 -23.64 1.63
CA ASP A 247 11.34 -22.76 2.76
C ASP A 247 10.36 -22.95 3.93
N ASN A 248 9.18 -23.57 3.69
CA ASN A 248 8.10 -23.72 4.68
C ASN A 248 7.89 -22.44 5.54
N PRO A 249 7.63 -21.29 4.92
CA PRO A 249 7.68 -19.99 5.60
C PRO A 249 6.44 -19.75 6.47
N TYR A 250 6.58 -18.89 7.50
CA TYR A 250 5.45 -18.39 8.30
C TYR A 250 4.72 -17.21 7.64
N LEU A 251 5.42 -16.34 6.95
CA LEU A 251 4.94 -15.10 6.32
C LEU A 251 4.16 -14.16 7.26
N THR A 252 4.40 -14.25 8.54
CA THR A 252 3.86 -13.31 9.53
C THR A 252 4.73 -12.06 9.63
N SER A 253 4.22 -11.02 10.30
CA SER A 253 4.99 -9.84 10.69
C SER A 253 5.94 -10.08 11.86
N HIS A 254 5.98 -11.29 12.42
CA HIS A 254 6.78 -11.66 13.60
C HIS A 254 6.58 -10.71 14.79
N GLN A 255 5.33 -10.30 15.05
CA GLN A 255 4.93 -9.37 16.12
C GLN A 255 5.47 -7.94 15.94
N VAL A 256 6.03 -7.61 14.78
CA VAL A 256 6.32 -6.24 14.41
C VAL A 256 5.02 -5.59 13.92
N GLY A 257 4.51 -4.63 14.69
CA GLY A 257 3.18 -4.07 14.44
C GLY A 257 2.03 -4.93 15.01
N SER A 258 0.79 -4.50 14.80
CA SER A 258 -0.42 -5.12 15.35
C SER A 258 -1.20 -5.96 14.34
N HIS A 259 -0.64 -6.20 13.15
CA HIS A 259 -1.32 -6.81 12.02
C HIS A 259 -0.43 -7.83 11.31
N ASN A 260 -1.04 -8.94 10.86
CA ASN A 260 -0.46 -9.88 9.92
C ASN A 260 -1.21 -9.76 8.58
N PRO A 261 -0.50 -9.75 7.44
CA PRO A 261 -1.15 -9.77 6.13
C PRO A 261 -1.91 -11.09 5.88
N LEU A 262 -2.86 -11.07 4.95
CA LEU A 262 -3.37 -12.31 4.36
C LEU A 262 -2.22 -13.04 3.66
N ARG A 263 -1.96 -14.29 4.03
CA ARG A 263 -0.96 -15.13 3.37
C ARG A 263 -1.57 -15.80 2.16
N VAL A 264 -1.05 -15.52 0.97
CA VAL A 264 -1.59 -16.02 -0.29
C VAL A 264 -0.59 -16.99 -0.92
N VAL A 265 -1.04 -18.19 -1.25
CA VAL A 265 -0.25 -19.20 -1.95
C VAL A 265 -0.80 -19.40 -3.36
N MET A 266 0.03 -19.20 -4.38
CA MET A 266 -0.30 -19.51 -5.77
C MET A 266 0.27 -20.87 -6.16
N SER A 267 -0.59 -21.84 -6.49
CA SER A 267 -0.18 -23.18 -6.90
C SER A 267 -1.18 -23.79 -7.89
N ARG A 268 -0.85 -23.84 -9.18
CA ARG A 268 -1.76 -24.32 -10.23
C ARG A 268 -2.31 -25.72 -9.96
N HIS A 269 -1.46 -26.65 -9.51
CA HIS A 269 -1.79 -28.08 -9.39
C HIS A 269 -1.87 -28.56 -7.94
N LEU A 270 -1.72 -27.68 -6.95
CA LEU A 270 -1.71 -28.01 -5.51
C LEU A 270 -0.76 -29.14 -5.14
N ASN A 271 0.38 -29.26 -5.84
CA ASN A 271 1.46 -30.14 -5.40
C ASN A 271 2.23 -29.48 -4.26
N LEU A 272 1.65 -29.52 -3.06
CA LEU A 272 2.12 -28.87 -1.84
C LEU A 272 2.22 -29.88 -0.71
N PRO A 273 3.05 -29.63 0.32
CA PRO A 273 3.13 -30.52 1.48
C PRO A 273 1.82 -30.48 2.31
N GLU A 274 1.39 -31.61 2.82
CA GLU A 274 0.21 -31.72 3.70
C GLU A 274 0.39 -30.94 5.01
N HIS A 275 1.63 -30.79 5.46
CA HIS A 275 2.00 -30.03 6.65
C HIS A 275 2.89 -28.85 6.28
N ALA A 276 2.40 -27.65 6.52
CA ALA A 276 3.17 -26.42 6.38
C ALA A 276 2.75 -25.38 7.43
N HIS A 277 3.67 -24.49 7.79
CA HIS A 277 3.37 -23.37 8.71
C HIS A 277 2.25 -22.48 8.18
N LEU A 278 2.09 -22.40 6.87
CA LEU A 278 1.03 -21.60 6.23
C LEU A 278 -0.37 -22.17 6.50
N TRP A 279 -0.51 -23.46 6.81
CA TRP A 279 -1.81 -24.05 7.14
C TRP A 279 -2.24 -23.78 8.59
N GLN A 280 -1.37 -23.24 9.43
CA GLN A 280 -1.67 -22.80 10.80
C GLN A 280 -2.40 -21.45 10.77
N THR A 281 -3.72 -21.48 10.55
CA THR A 281 -4.56 -20.27 10.37
C THR A 281 -4.72 -19.46 11.65
N SER A 282 -4.44 -20.02 12.82
CA SER A 282 -4.38 -19.29 14.09
C SER A 282 -3.29 -18.20 14.13
N ALA A 283 -2.20 -18.37 13.36
CA ALA A 283 -1.13 -17.37 13.29
C ALA A 283 -1.50 -16.19 12.38
N ALA A 284 -2.13 -16.46 11.24
CA ALA A 284 -2.64 -15.49 10.28
C ALA A 284 -3.59 -16.20 9.28
N PRO A 285 -4.55 -15.50 8.67
CA PRO A 285 -5.40 -16.08 7.64
C PRO A 285 -4.59 -16.50 6.42
N THR A 286 -5.00 -17.59 5.77
CA THR A 286 -4.35 -18.12 4.56
C THR A 286 -5.35 -18.36 3.46
N LEU A 287 -5.01 -17.94 2.26
CA LEU A 287 -5.73 -18.13 1.01
C LEU A 287 -4.85 -18.92 0.03
N VAL A 288 -5.35 -20.04 -0.46
CA VAL A 288 -4.70 -20.82 -1.51
C VAL A 288 -5.44 -20.63 -2.81
N LEU A 289 -4.72 -20.21 -3.84
CA LEU A 289 -5.22 -19.97 -5.18
C LEU A 289 -4.71 -21.08 -6.11
N THR A 290 -5.63 -21.71 -6.83
CA THR A 290 -5.34 -22.87 -7.68
C THR A 290 -6.14 -22.84 -8.97
N GLU A 291 -5.86 -23.76 -9.89
CA GLU A 291 -6.68 -23.95 -11.09
C GLU A 291 -7.81 -24.94 -10.84
N VAL A 292 -8.92 -24.78 -11.58
CA VAL A 292 -10.15 -25.60 -11.46
C VAL A 292 -9.80 -27.08 -11.53
N GLY A 293 -10.29 -27.84 -10.54
CA GLY A 293 -10.12 -29.29 -10.47
C GLY A 293 -8.77 -29.77 -9.97
N ALA A 294 -7.88 -28.88 -9.58
CA ALA A 294 -6.57 -29.24 -9.04
C ALA A 294 -6.70 -29.94 -7.68
N ASN A 295 -6.26 -31.20 -7.59
CA ASN A 295 -6.14 -31.99 -6.36
C ASN A 295 -7.31 -31.83 -5.35
N PRO A 296 -8.53 -32.31 -5.66
CA PRO A 296 -9.72 -32.10 -4.83
C PRO A 296 -9.56 -32.58 -3.38
N ASN A 297 -8.85 -33.70 -3.16
CA ASN A 297 -8.61 -34.23 -1.83
C ASN A 297 -7.77 -33.27 -0.98
N PHE A 298 -6.75 -32.67 -1.57
CA PHE A 298 -5.90 -31.71 -0.87
C PHE A 298 -6.64 -30.37 -0.63
N GLN A 299 -7.53 -29.95 -1.55
CA GLN A 299 -8.39 -28.78 -1.32
C GLN A 299 -9.27 -29.00 -0.09
N GLU A 300 -9.88 -30.19 0.04
CA GLU A 300 -10.70 -30.53 1.19
C GLU A 300 -9.90 -30.55 2.50
N LEU A 301 -8.69 -31.13 2.48
CA LEU A 301 -7.77 -31.10 3.62
C LEU A 301 -7.45 -29.65 4.07
N LEU A 302 -7.17 -28.77 3.13
CA LEU A 302 -6.90 -27.35 3.41
C LEU A 302 -8.10 -26.65 4.04
N ARG A 303 -9.33 -26.86 3.50
CA ARG A 303 -10.56 -26.28 4.04
C ARG A 303 -10.84 -26.78 5.47
N GLN A 304 -10.59 -28.05 5.77
CA GLN A 304 -10.72 -28.61 7.12
C GLN A 304 -9.74 -27.97 8.12
N GLN A 305 -8.58 -27.47 7.64
CA GLN A 305 -7.61 -26.72 8.44
C GLN A 305 -7.96 -25.21 8.53
N GLY A 306 -9.09 -24.78 7.98
CA GLY A 306 -9.53 -23.38 7.98
C GLY A 306 -8.83 -22.50 6.93
N VAL A 307 -8.16 -23.12 5.94
CA VAL A 307 -7.55 -22.42 4.81
C VAL A 307 -8.60 -22.17 3.75
N GLU A 308 -8.74 -20.93 3.30
CA GLU A 308 -9.60 -20.58 2.18
C GLU A 308 -8.97 -21.06 0.86
N VAL A 309 -9.75 -21.71 0.00
CA VAL A 309 -9.28 -22.18 -1.31
C VAL A 309 -10.19 -21.61 -2.41
N VAL A 310 -9.56 -20.92 -3.37
CA VAL A 310 -10.26 -20.32 -4.53
C VAL A 310 -9.68 -20.88 -5.81
N GLU A 311 -10.54 -21.33 -6.71
CA GLU A 311 -10.19 -21.90 -8.01
C GLU A 311 -10.35 -20.88 -9.12
N PHE A 312 -9.39 -20.87 -10.04
CA PHE A 312 -9.37 -20.04 -11.25
C PHE A 312 -9.35 -20.91 -12.49
N THR A 313 -10.03 -20.51 -13.54
CA THR A 313 -9.88 -21.16 -14.85
C THR A 313 -8.44 -21.05 -15.37
N SER A 314 -7.78 -19.92 -15.11
CA SER A 314 -6.36 -19.69 -15.38
C SER A 314 -5.76 -18.89 -14.24
N LEU A 315 -4.80 -19.49 -13.54
CA LEU A 315 -4.14 -18.85 -12.39
C LEU A 315 -2.95 -18.01 -12.87
N THR A 316 -3.21 -16.73 -13.11
CA THR A 316 -2.20 -15.73 -13.48
C THR A 316 -2.05 -14.66 -12.42
N PRO A 317 -0.89 -13.98 -12.33
CA PRO A 317 -0.71 -12.82 -11.42
C PRO A 317 -1.78 -11.74 -11.63
N ASP A 318 -2.20 -11.50 -12.87
CA ASP A 318 -3.23 -10.53 -13.22
C ASP A 318 -4.59 -10.86 -12.59
N ASN A 319 -5.07 -12.09 -12.76
CA ASN A 319 -6.33 -12.56 -12.20
C ASN A 319 -6.30 -12.55 -10.66
N VAL A 320 -5.15 -12.84 -10.05
CA VAL A 320 -4.96 -12.77 -8.60
C VAL A 320 -5.07 -11.32 -8.11
N MET A 321 -4.42 -10.37 -8.78
CA MET A 321 -4.52 -8.95 -8.40
C MET A 321 -5.94 -8.40 -8.56
N ALA A 322 -6.67 -8.81 -9.60
CA ALA A 322 -8.09 -8.46 -9.78
C ALA A 322 -8.95 -9.02 -8.63
N HIS A 323 -8.77 -10.29 -8.27
CA HIS A 323 -9.47 -10.91 -7.14
C HIS A 323 -9.19 -10.19 -5.80
N LEU A 324 -7.93 -9.84 -5.54
CA LEU A 324 -7.56 -9.11 -4.31
C LEU A 324 -8.09 -7.67 -4.32
N TYR A 325 -8.19 -7.03 -5.50
CA TYR A 325 -8.86 -5.73 -5.64
C TYR A 325 -10.33 -5.79 -5.20
N GLU A 326 -11.08 -6.78 -5.65
CA GLU A 326 -12.49 -6.98 -5.29
C GLU A 326 -12.66 -7.23 -3.78
N ARG A 327 -11.68 -7.84 -3.14
CA ARG A 327 -11.63 -8.03 -1.67
C ARG A 327 -11.31 -6.74 -0.89
N GLY A 328 -11.07 -5.63 -1.56
CA GLY A 328 -10.80 -4.34 -0.91
C GLY A 328 -9.32 -4.07 -0.63
N PHE A 329 -8.39 -4.89 -1.11
CA PHE A 329 -6.96 -4.73 -0.83
C PHE A 329 -6.35 -3.57 -1.63
N CYS A 330 -5.48 -2.79 -0.97
CA CYS A 330 -4.73 -1.69 -1.55
C CYS A 330 -3.30 -2.09 -1.91
N SER A 331 -2.69 -3.01 -1.15
CA SER A 331 -1.27 -3.37 -1.28
C SER A 331 -1.06 -4.88 -1.22
N VAL A 332 -0.16 -5.37 -2.08
CA VAL A 332 0.21 -6.79 -2.18
C VAL A 332 1.72 -6.92 -2.24
N LEU A 333 2.29 -7.68 -1.31
CA LEU A 333 3.71 -7.99 -1.24
C LEU A 333 4.00 -9.32 -1.94
N TRP A 334 4.78 -9.31 -2.99
CA TRP A 334 5.29 -10.51 -3.67
C TRP A 334 6.62 -10.92 -3.02
N GLU A 335 6.62 -12.03 -2.26
CA GLU A 335 7.82 -12.65 -1.70
C GLU A 335 8.02 -14.04 -2.34
N CYS A 336 8.33 -14.07 -3.61
CA CYS A 336 8.31 -15.31 -4.41
C CYS A 336 9.65 -15.56 -5.10
N GLY A 337 9.84 -16.78 -5.58
CA GLY A 337 11.00 -17.15 -6.39
C GLY A 337 10.95 -16.56 -7.80
N GLY A 338 12.08 -16.59 -8.49
CA GLY A 338 12.31 -15.90 -9.76
C GLY A 338 11.27 -16.18 -10.85
N THR A 339 10.77 -17.41 -10.97
CA THR A 339 9.76 -17.79 -11.98
C THR A 339 8.45 -17.03 -11.77
N LEU A 340 7.94 -16.96 -10.55
CA LEU A 340 6.71 -16.23 -10.25
C LEU A 340 6.95 -14.72 -10.29
N ALA A 341 8.13 -14.25 -9.88
CA ALA A 341 8.53 -12.86 -9.99
C ALA A 341 8.54 -12.38 -11.45
N ALA A 342 9.13 -13.17 -12.36
CA ALA A 342 9.11 -12.85 -13.79
C ALA A 342 7.68 -12.79 -14.35
N SER A 343 6.83 -13.79 -14.00
CA SER A 343 5.42 -13.78 -14.39
C SER A 343 4.65 -12.58 -13.84
N ALA A 344 4.92 -12.18 -12.60
CA ALA A 344 4.27 -11.03 -11.97
C ALA A 344 4.70 -9.69 -12.60
N ILE A 345 5.98 -9.56 -12.98
CA ILE A 345 6.48 -8.39 -13.72
C ILE A 345 5.87 -8.34 -15.12
N ALA A 346 5.95 -9.44 -15.88
CA ALA A 346 5.39 -9.51 -17.23
C ALA A 346 3.88 -9.28 -17.26
N GLY A 347 3.15 -9.78 -16.25
CA GLY A 347 1.71 -9.56 -16.06
C GLY A 347 1.34 -8.23 -15.42
N ARG A 348 2.28 -7.28 -15.29
CA ARG A 348 2.06 -5.95 -14.69
C ARG A 348 1.46 -5.99 -13.27
N ALA A 349 1.68 -7.07 -12.55
CA ALA A 349 1.22 -7.24 -11.18
C ALA A 349 2.18 -6.63 -10.14
N VAL A 350 3.31 -6.08 -10.59
CA VAL A 350 4.34 -5.41 -9.78
C VAL A 350 4.58 -4.01 -10.30
N GLN A 351 4.56 -3.03 -9.40
CA GLN A 351 4.89 -1.64 -9.69
C GLN A 351 6.15 -1.17 -8.97
N LYS A 352 6.42 -1.75 -7.80
CA LYS A 352 7.52 -1.32 -6.92
C LYS A 352 8.44 -2.49 -6.61
N ILE A 353 9.75 -2.23 -6.64
CA ILE A 353 10.80 -3.21 -6.32
C ILE A 353 11.49 -2.81 -5.01
N LEU A 354 11.72 -3.79 -4.14
CA LEU A 354 12.51 -3.70 -2.92
C LEU A 354 13.58 -4.81 -2.94
N ALA A 355 14.79 -4.47 -3.37
CA ALA A 355 15.91 -5.41 -3.50
C ALA A 355 16.89 -5.25 -2.34
N PHE A 356 16.95 -6.22 -1.46
CA PHE A 356 17.97 -6.30 -0.40
C PHE A 356 19.20 -7.04 -0.93
N ILE A 357 20.34 -6.36 -0.96
CA ILE A 357 21.62 -6.88 -1.49
C ILE A 357 22.56 -7.08 -0.33
N ALA A 358 22.90 -8.34 -0.05
CA ALA A 358 23.88 -8.67 0.97
C ALA A 358 25.31 -8.64 0.40
N PRO A 359 26.32 -8.18 1.16
CA PRO A 359 27.72 -8.16 0.73
C PRO A 359 28.32 -9.59 0.84
N LYS A 360 27.73 -10.54 0.11
CA LYS A 360 28.12 -11.95 0.07
C LYS A 360 28.23 -12.41 -1.38
N ILE A 361 29.09 -13.37 -1.64
CA ILE A 361 29.24 -14.04 -2.94
C ILE A 361 29.04 -15.54 -2.69
N ILE A 362 28.17 -16.17 -3.47
CA ILE A 362 27.90 -17.62 -3.34
C ILE A 362 28.25 -18.39 -4.61
N GLY A 363 28.22 -17.75 -5.78
CA GLY A 363 28.52 -18.38 -7.06
C GLY A 363 27.44 -19.38 -7.52
N GLY A 364 27.83 -20.27 -8.43
CA GLY A 364 26.97 -21.31 -9.01
C GLY A 364 26.19 -20.84 -10.24
N SER A 365 26.54 -21.38 -11.41
CA SER A 365 25.87 -21.03 -12.68
C SER A 365 24.36 -21.32 -12.65
N ASN A 366 23.94 -22.40 -11.97
CA ASN A 366 22.55 -22.80 -11.84
C ASN A 366 21.88 -22.34 -10.53
N ALA A 367 22.56 -21.52 -9.73
CA ALA A 367 21.97 -20.95 -8.53
C ALA A 367 20.84 -19.96 -8.90
N PRO A 368 19.66 -20.02 -8.25
CA PRO A 368 18.51 -19.24 -8.64
C PRO A 368 18.73 -17.73 -8.45
N THR A 369 18.13 -16.95 -9.37
CA THR A 369 18.13 -15.49 -9.38
C THR A 369 16.77 -14.94 -8.89
N PRO A 370 16.71 -13.69 -8.43
CA PRO A 370 15.46 -13.10 -7.91
C PRO A 370 14.36 -12.94 -8.97
N VAL A 371 14.75 -12.73 -10.23
CA VAL A 371 13.82 -12.64 -11.38
C VAL A 371 14.27 -13.69 -12.39
N GLY A 372 13.32 -14.49 -12.88
CA GLY A 372 13.55 -15.44 -13.95
C GLY A 372 13.60 -14.79 -15.32
N ASP A 373 13.48 -15.62 -16.35
CA ASP A 373 13.50 -15.13 -17.73
C ASP A 373 12.28 -14.27 -18.06
N LEU A 374 12.52 -13.07 -18.56
CA LEU A 374 11.52 -12.12 -19.06
C LEU A 374 11.39 -12.15 -20.59
N GLY A 375 12.20 -13.00 -21.27
CA GLY A 375 12.25 -13.09 -22.72
C GLY A 375 13.02 -11.99 -23.42
N PHE A 376 13.74 -11.13 -22.69
CA PHE A 376 14.57 -10.07 -23.28
C PHE A 376 15.82 -10.66 -23.92
N THR A 377 16.17 -10.19 -25.12
CA THR A 377 17.31 -10.67 -25.90
C THR A 377 18.44 -9.65 -25.97
N THR A 378 18.15 -8.38 -25.69
CA THR A 378 19.14 -7.30 -25.70
C THR A 378 19.05 -6.47 -24.40
N MET A 379 20.18 -5.87 -24.00
CA MET A 379 20.23 -4.99 -22.80
C MET A 379 19.34 -3.73 -22.95
N THR A 380 19.02 -3.34 -24.16
CA THR A 380 18.13 -2.20 -24.43
C THR A 380 16.66 -2.47 -24.10
N GLU A 381 16.28 -3.74 -23.96
CA GLU A 381 14.95 -4.17 -23.53
C GLU A 381 14.81 -4.21 -21.99
N ALA A 382 15.93 -4.11 -21.26
CA ALA A 382 15.93 -4.13 -19.81
C ALA A 382 15.01 -3.03 -19.24
N LEU A 383 14.26 -3.36 -18.20
CA LEU A 383 13.37 -2.42 -17.52
C LEU A 383 14.18 -1.50 -16.59
N PRO A 384 14.35 -0.21 -16.91
CA PRO A 384 14.99 0.72 -15.99
C PRO A 384 14.07 0.99 -14.81
N LEU A 385 14.61 1.03 -13.59
CA LEU A 385 13.81 1.47 -12.45
C LEU A 385 13.78 3.01 -12.42
N GLU A 386 12.60 3.55 -12.11
CA GLU A 386 12.37 4.97 -11.89
C GLU A 386 12.40 5.32 -10.41
N ASN A 387 12.71 6.57 -10.05
CA ASN A 387 12.70 7.07 -8.68
C ASN A 387 13.52 6.22 -7.71
N VAL A 388 14.71 5.79 -8.16
CA VAL A 388 15.56 4.85 -7.43
C VAL A 388 16.15 5.51 -6.19
N ARG A 389 16.04 4.80 -5.05
CA ARG A 389 16.67 5.16 -3.78
C ARG A 389 17.56 4.01 -3.30
N TRP A 390 18.70 4.38 -2.73
CA TRP A 390 19.66 3.45 -2.15
C TRP A 390 19.85 3.79 -0.68
N ARG A 391 19.79 2.80 0.19
CA ARG A 391 20.11 3.00 1.60
C ARG A 391 20.78 1.77 2.21
N VAL A 392 21.64 2.02 3.18
CA VAL A 392 22.30 0.97 3.96
C VAL A 392 21.36 0.48 5.05
N VAL A 393 21.26 -0.84 5.22
CA VAL A 393 20.42 -1.51 6.23
C VAL A 393 21.29 -2.52 6.97
N GLY A 394 21.92 -2.09 8.06
CA GLY A 394 22.97 -2.85 8.73
C GLY A 394 24.19 -3.00 7.80
N SER A 395 24.54 -4.23 7.44
CA SER A 395 25.61 -4.52 6.45
C SER A 395 25.10 -4.62 5.02
N ASP A 396 23.78 -4.65 4.80
CA ASP A 396 23.18 -4.85 3.49
C ASP A 396 22.82 -3.52 2.83
N CYS A 397 22.57 -3.52 1.53
CA CYS A 397 22.07 -2.40 0.78
C CYS A 397 20.62 -2.68 0.36
N LEU A 398 19.70 -1.73 0.56
CA LEU A 398 18.36 -1.76 0.00
C LEU A 398 18.30 -0.83 -1.20
N VAL A 399 17.85 -1.36 -2.32
CA VAL A 399 17.46 -0.62 -3.52
C VAL A 399 15.95 -0.61 -3.60
N GLU A 400 15.37 0.57 -3.63
CA GLU A 400 13.93 0.80 -3.85
C GLU A 400 13.75 1.55 -5.17
N GLY A 401 12.79 1.14 -5.99
CA GLY A 401 12.48 1.82 -7.25
C GLY A 401 11.17 1.34 -7.84
N TYR A 402 10.70 2.02 -8.86
CA TYR A 402 9.45 1.70 -9.55
C TYR A 402 9.72 1.16 -10.93
N LEU A 403 8.96 0.16 -11.35
CA LEU A 403 8.97 -0.29 -12.74
C LEU A 403 8.34 0.78 -13.65
N PRO A 404 8.89 0.97 -14.87
CA PRO A 404 8.37 1.95 -15.79
C PRO A 404 6.91 1.62 -16.13
N ARG A 405 6.10 2.66 -16.26
CA ARG A 405 4.74 2.51 -16.74
C ARG A 405 4.80 2.13 -18.22
N GLN A 406 4.44 0.91 -18.52
CA GLN A 406 4.23 0.52 -19.90
C GLN A 406 2.90 1.11 -20.35
N SER A 407 2.95 1.97 -21.38
CA SER A 407 1.82 2.59 -22.06
C SER A 407 0.83 1.57 -22.64
#